data_338e57a82449b11dbeeb5d826edcd3f4
#
_entry.id   338e57a82449b11dbeeb5d826edcd3f4
#
_cell.length_a   1.000
_cell.length_b   1.000
_cell.length_c   1.000
_cell.angle_alpha   90.00
_cell.angle_beta   90.00
_cell.angle_gamma   90.00
#
_symmetry.space_group_name_H-M   'P 1'
#
loop_
_entity.id
_entity.type
_entity.pdbx_description
1 polymer ?
#
loop_
_entity_poly.entity_id
_entity_poly.type
_entity_poly.pdbx_seq_one_letter_code
_entity_poly.pdbx_strand_id
1 'polypeptide(L)'
;MIVGIDLGTTNSLVSMWKDGQAQLIPNGLGEFLTPSCVSLDGDGSVLVGVAARERLQTHPDRSAALFKRYMGSNKTLRLGKRDFRPEELSAFILKSLKADAEAALGEPVTEAIITVPAYFSDAQRKATRAAGQLAGLNVDRLLNEPTAAALAYGIHQRDAESRFLVFDLGGGTFDVSILQMYDGVMEVRASAGDNFLGGEDFVHALVELFFRRLSLPDSLRQEAGFMQRLSAQAEFAKRALTTQPLARMRVRHREDEHVLEVDEPMLEEAGRPLFARLRAPVERALRDANLRSSELDNVVLAGGATRMPLVRKLATTMFGRFPAIDINPDEVVALGVAVQAGLKARDAALSEIVMTDVAPYSLGVAIAVRLDERESSSGHFDPIIERNSTVPISRVKQYYPMGSESRSADLQIYQGEARLVRDNIHLGNLHVPLPAGTEMERAVDVRFTYDVNGLLQVEATVPKTGQTYAIVIEGNPGVLTEQEIEQRLRQLAELKVHPRDQTENRALLARAERLFEQSRADERAWLGQQIMAFERLLATQDGRRISPAQRELRTLLDHLERDSFLDGGPR
;
A
#
# COMPACT_ATOMS: atom_id res chain seq x y z
N MET A 1 -1.88 -15.17 18.93
CA MET A 1 -2.09 -15.75 17.58
C MET A 1 -1.44 -14.90 16.52
N ILE A 2 -1.09 -15.48 15.33
CA ILE A 2 -0.50 -14.76 14.19
C ILE A 2 -1.61 -14.48 13.17
N VAL A 3 -1.75 -13.24 12.73
CA VAL A 3 -2.68 -12.86 11.66
C VAL A 3 -1.95 -12.35 10.42
N GLY A 4 -2.58 -12.47 9.28
CA GLY A 4 -2.17 -11.83 8.05
C GLY A 4 -2.91 -10.51 7.86
N ILE A 5 -2.20 -9.44 7.50
CA ILE A 5 -2.83 -8.14 7.22
C ILE A 5 -2.41 -7.66 5.85
N ASP A 6 -3.37 -7.41 5.00
CA ASP A 6 -3.19 -6.62 3.79
C ASP A 6 -3.44 -5.14 4.13
N LEU A 7 -2.35 -4.38 4.25
CA LEU A 7 -2.42 -2.94 4.52
C LEU A 7 -2.47 -2.17 3.19
N GLY A 8 -3.65 -2.06 2.59
CA GLY A 8 -3.82 -1.43 1.29
C GLY A 8 -3.88 0.10 1.32
N THR A 9 -3.66 0.74 0.16
CA THR A 9 -3.76 2.21 0.02
C THR A 9 -5.19 2.72 0.18
N THR A 10 -6.17 1.96 -0.32
CA THR A 10 -7.59 2.33 -0.32
C THR A 10 -8.39 1.52 0.69
N ASN A 11 -8.18 0.22 0.75
CA ASN A 11 -8.81 -0.69 1.69
C ASN A 11 -7.76 -1.59 2.30
N SER A 12 -8.00 -2.02 3.53
CA SER A 12 -7.17 -2.99 4.25
C SER A 12 -8.02 -4.17 4.73
N LEU A 13 -7.40 -5.33 4.84
CA LEU A 13 -8.05 -6.57 5.25
C LEU A 13 -7.20 -7.28 6.30
N VAL A 14 -7.87 -8.04 7.16
CA VAL A 14 -7.21 -8.97 8.09
C VAL A 14 -7.68 -10.40 7.81
N SER A 15 -6.77 -11.34 7.96
CA SER A 15 -6.97 -12.74 7.63
C SER A 15 -6.24 -13.65 8.60
N MET A 16 -6.59 -14.92 8.61
CA MET A 16 -5.96 -15.96 9.42
C MET A 16 -5.84 -17.27 8.65
N TRP A 17 -4.93 -18.11 9.08
CA TRP A 17 -4.90 -19.52 8.71
C TRP A 17 -5.60 -20.34 9.78
N LYS A 18 -6.68 -21.02 9.42
CA LYS A 18 -7.47 -21.82 10.34
C LYS A 18 -8.06 -23.03 9.63
N ASP A 19 -8.07 -24.17 10.31
CA ASP A 19 -8.67 -25.42 9.82
C ASP A 19 -8.15 -25.84 8.42
N GLY A 20 -6.85 -25.62 8.17
CA GLY A 20 -6.20 -25.97 6.90
C GLY A 20 -6.52 -25.06 5.73
N GLN A 21 -7.08 -23.85 5.96
CA GLN A 21 -7.43 -22.90 4.91
C GLN A 21 -7.23 -21.44 5.33
N ALA A 22 -7.02 -20.58 4.34
CA ALA A 22 -6.98 -19.13 4.51
C ALA A 22 -8.41 -18.58 4.69
N GLN A 23 -8.64 -17.77 5.70
CA GLN A 23 -9.94 -17.18 6.00
C GLN A 23 -9.80 -15.68 6.24
N LEU A 24 -10.70 -14.88 5.66
CA LEU A 24 -10.82 -13.47 5.95
C LEU A 24 -11.59 -13.26 7.26
N ILE A 25 -11.21 -12.23 7.99
CA ILE A 25 -11.90 -11.81 9.22
C ILE A 25 -12.72 -10.56 8.90
N PRO A 26 -14.05 -10.57 9.15
CA PRO A 26 -14.87 -9.40 8.92
C PRO A 26 -14.64 -8.32 9.98
N ASN A 27 -14.80 -7.07 9.60
CA ASN A 27 -14.80 -5.93 10.50
C ASN A 27 -16.11 -5.84 11.31
N GLY A 28 -16.21 -4.87 12.20
CA GLY A 28 -17.39 -4.66 13.04
C GLY A 28 -18.70 -4.37 12.29
N LEU A 29 -18.65 -4.14 10.96
CA LEU A 29 -19.82 -4.00 10.09
C LEU A 29 -20.18 -5.30 9.33
N GLY A 30 -19.41 -6.37 9.53
CA GLY A 30 -19.59 -7.64 8.82
C GLY A 30 -18.97 -7.66 7.42
N GLU A 31 -18.18 -6.64 7.05
CA GLU A 31 -17.51 -6.53 5.76
C GLU A 31 -16.02 -6.91 5.89
N PHE A 32 -15.43 -7.53 4.85
CA PHE A 32 -14.02 -7.87 4.87
C PHE A 32 -13.11 -6.67 4.56
N LEU A 33 -13.61 -5.71 3.76
CA LEU A 33 -12.87 -4.53 3.37
C LEU A 33 -13.05 -3.39 4.38
N THR A 34 -11.96 -2.96 5.00
CA THR A 34 -11.93 -1.77 5.86
C THR A 34 -11.26 -0.63 5.09
N PRO A 35 -11.98 0.47 4.78
CA PRO A 35 -11.37 1.63 4.13
C PRO A 35 -10.16 2.15 4.89
N SER A 36 -9.04 2.38 4.20
CA SER A 36 -7.80 2.94 4.77
C SER A 36 -7.93 4.46 4.97
N CYS A 37 -8.93 4.85 5.76
CA CYS A 37 -9.28 6.23 6.08
C CYS A 37 -9.25 6.47 7.60
N VAL A 38 -8.79 7.65 7.99
CA VAL A 38 -8.74 8.10 9.39
C VAL A 38 -9.35 9.48 9.49
N SER A 39 -10.15 9.73 10.51
CA SER A 39 -10.70 11.05 10.83
C SER A 39 -10.63 11.33 12.32
N LEU A 40 -10.42 12.60 12.70
CA LEU A 40 -10.51 13.06 14.08
C LEU A 40 -11.89 13.67 14.34
N ASP A 41 -12.54 13.23 15.40
CA ASP A 41 -13.78 13.85 15.86
C ASP A 41 -13.53 15.13 16.67
N GLY A 42 -14.60 15.87 16.99
CA GLY A 42 -14.52 17.11 17.75
C GLY A 42 -13.94 16.95 19.15
N ASP A 43 -14.19 15.81 19.78
CA ASP A 43 -13.66 15.42 21.09
C ASP A 43 -12.22 14.87 21.05
N GLY A 44 -11.62 14.77 19.85
CA GLY A 44 -10.27 14.21 19.63
C GLY A 44 -10.23 12.71 19.48
N SER A 45 -11.36 12.02 19.49
CA SER A 45 -11.43 10.58 19.21
C SER A 45 -11.10 10.27 17.74
N VAL A 46 -10.55 9.08 17.49
CA VAL A 46 -10.14 8.64 16.15
C VAL A 46 -11.21 7.73 15.55
N LEU A 47 -11.64 8.08 14.35
CA LEU A 47 -12.51 7.28 13.50
C LEU A 47 -11.67 6.57 12.43
N VAL A 48 -11.99 5.32 12.14
CA VAL A 48 -11.32 4.50 11.13
C VAL A 48 -12.37 3.88 10.20
N GLY A 49 -11.97 3.57 8.97
CA GLY A 49 -12.78 2.80 8.05
C GLY A 49 -13.92 3.62 7.44
N VAL A 50 -15.11 3.02 7.37
CA VAL A 50 -16.29 3.62 6.71
C VAL A 50 -16.66 4.96 7.32
N ALA A 51 -16.67 5.06 8.66
CA ALA A 51 -16.98 6.32 9.35
C ALA A 51 -16.02 7.46 8.96
N ALA A 52 -14.72 7.17 8.88
CA ALA A 52 -13.73 8.15 8.46
C ALA A 52 -13.87 8.49 6.96
N ARG A 53 -14.20 7.53 6.12
CA ARG A 53 -14.42 7.74 4.68
C ARG A 53 -15.59 8.70 4.41
N GLU A 54 -16.70 8.54 5.11
CA GLU A 54 -17.84 9.47 4.98
C GLU A 54 -17.44 10.90 5.37
N ARG A 55 -16.57 11.04 6.37
CA ARG A 55 -16.08 12.35 6.84
C ARG A 55 -15.06 13.00 5.90
N LEU A 56 -14.50 12.31 4.94
CA LEU A 56 -13.68 12.96 3.91
C LEU A 56 -14.45 14.04 3.14
N GLN A 57 -15.77 13.91 3.01
CA GLN A 57 -16.61 14.88 2.31
C GLN A 57 -17.11 15.99 3.22
N THR A 58 -17.41 15.69 4.50
CA THR A 58 -18.02 16.62 5.46
C THR A 58 -16.99 17.34 6.32
N HIS A 59 -15.87 16.67 6.65
CA HIS A 59 -14.79 17.19 7.50
C HIS A 59 -13.40 16.93 6.87
N PRO A 60 -13.14 17.44 5.65
CA PRO A 60 -11.91 17.17 4.94
C PRO A 60 -10.65 17.67 5.67
N ASP A 61 -10.77 18.73 6.48
CA ASP A 61 -9.71 19.29 7.31
C ASP A 61 -9.31 18.41 8.51
N ARG A 62 -10.12 17.40 8.84
CA ARG A 62 -9.93 16.47 9.95
C ARG A 62 -9.80 15.01 9.52
N SER A 63 -9.77 14.76 8.21
CA SER A 63 -9.81 13.42 7.64
C SER A 63 -8.65 13.19 6.68
N ALA A 64 -8.11 11.98 6.64
CA ALA A 64 -7.05 11.60 5.72
C ALA A 64 -7.29 10.22 5.10
N ALA A 65 -6.90 10.11 3.84
CA ALA A 65 -6.83 8.87 3.08
C ALA A 65 -5.54 8.86 2.26
N LEU A 66 -5.24 7.74 1.59
CA LEU A 66 -4.11 7.58 0.65
C LEU A 66 -2.72 7.83 1.28
N PHE A 67 -2.62 7.88 2.60
CA PHE A 67 -1.38 8.18 3.30
C PHE A 67 -0.31 7.08 3.11
N LYS A 68 -0.68 5.85 2.77
CA LYS A 68 0.28 4.78 2.46
C LYS A 68 1.23 5.16 1.31
N ARG A 69 0.81 6.00 0.35
CA ARG A 69 1.66 6.51 -0.74
C ARG A 69 2.86 7.32 -0.24
N TYR A 70 2.79 7.83 0.99
CA TYR A 70 3.81 8.69 1.61
C TYR A 70 4.59 7.99 2.72
N MET A 71 4.40 6.67 2.89
CA MET A 71 5.15 5.88 3.88
C MET A 71 6.65 6.07 3.69
N GLY A 72 7.38 6.19 4.80
CA GLY A 72 8.83 6.36 4.80
C GLY A 72 9.32 7.72 4.31
N SER A 73 8.43 8.69 4.09
CA SER A 73 8.78 10.07 3.75
C SER A 73 8.62 11.00 4.95
N ASN A 74 9.19 12.21 4.85
CA ASN A 74 9.04 13.26 5.88
C ASN A 74 7.71 14.02 5.78
N LYS A 75 6.78 13.58 4.93
CA LYS A 75 5.49 14.24 4.78
C LYS A 75 4.66 14.07 6.05
N THR A 76 4.05 15.14 6.49
CA THR A 76 3.02 15.16 7.53
C THR A 76 1.66 15.47 6.93
N LEU A 77 0.62 14.88 7.49
CA LEU A 77 -0.78 15.16 7.15
C LEU A 77 -1.45 15.82 8.35
N ARG A 78 -2.05 16.98 8.12
CA ARG A 78 -2.72 17.74 9.16
C ARG A 78 -4.17 17.32 9.27
N LEU A 79 -4.59 16.86 10.46
CA LEU A 79 -5.97 16.57 10.81
C LEU A 79 -6.38 17.50 11.95
N GLY A 80 -7.19 18.50 11.62
CA GLY A 80 -7.56 19.57 12.55
C GLY A 80 -6.34 20.36 13.05
N LYS A 81 -6.00 20.22 14.33
CA LYS A 81 -4.87 20.90 14.96
C LYS A 81 -3.62 20.02 15.14
N ARG A 82 -3.66 18.76 14.70
CA ARG A 82 -2.59 17.78 14.88
C ARG A 82 -1.97 17.41 13.55
N ASP A 83 -0.66 17.23 13.53
CA ASP A 83 0.10 16.73 12.38
C ASP A 83 0.45 15.27 12.65
N PHE A 84 0.23 14.42 11.65
CA PHE A 84 0.49 12.98 11.70
C PHE A 84 1.42 12.57 10.57
N ARG A 85 2.29 11.62 10.86
CA ARG A 85 3.07 10.93 9.84
C ARG A 85 2.25 9.80 9.22
N PRO A 86 2.56 9.37 8.00
CA PRO A 86 1.85 8.27 7.34
C PRO A 86 1.81 6.98 8.16
N GLU A 87 2.90 6.65 8.85
CA GLU A 87 3.00 5.47 9.71
C GLU A 87 2.10 5.55 10.94
N GLU A 88 1.84 6.74 11.47
CA GLU A 88 0.91 6.93 12.60
C GLU A 88 -0.55 6.74 12.15
N LEU A 89 -0.90 7.25 10.97
CA LEU A 89 -2.23 7.04 10.39
C LEU A 89 -2.44 5.56 10.04
N SER A 90 -1.41 4.90 9.50
CA SER A 90 -1.45 3.46 9.24
C SER A 90 -1.61 2.64 10.51
N ALA A 91 -1.00 3.07 11.63
CA ALA A 91 -1.16 2.42 12.92
C ALA A 91 -2.60 2.44 13.44
N PHE A 92 -3.38 3.48 13.15
CA PHE A 92 -4.81 3.49 13.50
C PHE A 92 -5.60 2.44 12.70
N ILE A 93 -5.29 2.28 11.40
CA ILE A 93 -5.90 1.20 10.60
C ILE A 93 -5.52 -0.17 11.19
N LEU A 94 -4.24 -0.40 11.45
CA LEU A 94 -3.76 -1.66 12.02
C LEU A 94 -4.37 -1.96 13.40
N LYS A 95 -4.58 -0.96 14.24
CA LYS A 95 -5.29 -1.11 15.52
C LYS A 95 -6.75 -1.53 15.33
N SER A 96 -7.43 -0.97 14.34
CA SER A 96 -8.80 -1.35 14.01
C SER A 96 -8.86 -2.81 13.57
N LEU A 97 -8.02 -3.21 12.61
CA LEU A 97 -7.96 -4.59 12.12
C LEU A 97 -7.56 -5.60 13.22
N LYS A 98 -6.65 -5.20 14.11
CA LYS A 98 -6.29 -5.99 15.28
C LYS A 98 -7.49 -6.23 16.20
N ALA A 99 -8.26 -5.18 16.51
CA ALA A 99 -9.44 -5.28 17.36
C ALA A 99 -10.53 -6.17 16.73
N ASP A 100 -10.73 -6.06 15.41
CA ASP A 100 -11.65 -6.94 14.67
C ASP A 100 -11.19 -8.40 14.74
N ALA A 101 -9.89 -8.65 14.59
CA ALA A 101 -9.32 -9.99 14.70
C ALA A 101 -9.46 -10.55 16.13
N GLU A 102 -9.11 -9.78 17.15
CA GLU A 102 -9.22 -10.19 18.56
C GLU A 102 -10.66 -10.56 18.94
N ALA A 103 -11.62 -9.83 18.42
CA ALA A 103 -13.00 -10.13 18.70
C ALA A 103 -13.53 -11.35 17.93
N ALA A 104 -13.08 -11.58 16.69
CA ALA A 104 -13.45 -12.77 15.94
C ALA A 104 -12.82 -14.04 16.52
N LEU A 105 -11.62 -13.92 17.08
CA LEU A 105 -10.82 -15.02 17.62
C LEU A 105 -11.13 -15.30 19.11
N GLY A 106 -11.58 -14.30 19.86
CA GLY A 106 -11.78 -14.39 21.31
C GLY A 106 -10.48 -14.42 22.11
N GLU A 107 -9.33 -14.09 21.49
CA GLU A 107 -8.01 -14.08 22.12
C GLU A 107 -7.14 -12.92 21.62
N PRO A 108 -6.12 -12.49 22.39
CA PRO A 108 -5.23 -11.41 21.98
C PRO A 108 -4.43 -11.74 20.72
N VAL A 109 -4.33 -10.77 19.82
CA VAL A 109 -3.47 -10.80 18.64
C VAL A 109 -2.21 -9.99 18.92
N THR A 110 -1.08 -10.67 19.01
CA THR A 110 0.21 -10.05 19.36
C THR A 110 1.17 -9.98 18.19
N GLU A 111 0.93 -10.76 17.14
CA GLU A 111 1.83 -10.88 15.99
C GLU A 111 1.07 -10.78 14.68
N ALA A 112 1.68 -10.10 13.71
CA ALA A 112 1.15 -9.99 12.36
C ALA A 112 2.22 -10.12 11.28
N ILE A 113 1.84 -10.68 10.14
CA ILE A 113 2.55 -10.54 8.88
C ILE A 113 1.81 -9.48 8.08
N ILE A 114 2.49 -8.40 7.68
CA ILE A 114 1.88 -7.29 6.96
C ILE A 114 2.39 -7.29 5.52
N THR A 115 1.49 -7.06 4.55
CA THR A 115 1.88 -6.96 3.15
C THR A 115 2.40 -5.57 2.81
N VAL A 116 3.32 -5.54 1.86
CA VAL A 116 3.88 -4.31 1.29
C VAL A 116 3.99 -4.46 -0.23
N PRO A 117 3.89 -3.38 -1.01
CA PRO A 117 4.24 -3.40 -2.42
C PRO A 117 5.66 -3.97 -2.62
N ALA A 118 5.85 -4.76 -3.66
CA ALA A 118 7.16 -5.37 -3.93
C ALA A 118 8.24 -4.30 -4.12
N TYR A 119 7.87 -3.17 -4.69
CA TYR A 119 8.76 -2.04 -5.02
C TYR A 119 8.89 -1.00 -3.89
N PHE A 120 8.48 -1.34 -2.65
CA PHE A 120 8.74 -0.50 -1.49
C PHE A 120 10.24 -0.46 -1.17
N SER A 121 10.77 0.76 -1.00
CA SER A 121 12.13 1.00 -0.52
C SER A 121 12.28 0.53 0.94
N ASP A 122 13.51 0.43 1.41
CA ASP A 122 13.81 0.09 2.80
C ASP A 122 13.13 1.05 3.80
N ALA A 123 13.15 2.36 3.53
CA ALA A 123 12.44 3.36 4.34
C ALA A 123 10.94 3.09 4.45
N GLN A 124 10.28 2.75 3.34
CA GLN A 124 8.84 2.44 3.32
C GLN A 124 8.52 1.15 4.08
N ARG A 125 9.37 0.12 3.95
CA ARG A 125 9.26 -1.16 4.68
C ARG A 125 9.40 -0.95 6.18
N LYS A 126 10.39 -0.17 6.59
CA LYS A 126 10.62 0.16 8.00
C LYS A 126 9.48 0.98 8.59
N ALA A 127 8.97 1.98 7.87
CA ALA A 127 7.79 2.75 8.28
C ALA A 127 6.54 1.86 8.45
N THR A 128 6.37 0.84 7.59
CA THR A 128 5.28 -0.13 7.74
C THR A 128 5.45 -0.98 9.00
N ARG A 129 6.68 -1.43 9.30
CA ARG A 129 6.98 -2.15 10.54
C ARG A 129 6.73 -1.27 11.78
N ALA A 130 7.18 -0.01 11.74
CA ALA A 130 6.91 0.97 12.80
C ALA A 130 5.41 1.18 13.03
N ALA A 131 4.60 1.27 11.96
CA ALA A 131 3.15 1.35 12.08
C ALA A 131 2.55 0.13 12.81
N GLY A 132 3.06 -1.07 12.53
CA GLY A 132 2.67 -2.29 13.25
C GLY A 132 3.01 -2.23 14.74
N GLN A 133 4.23 -1.80 15.09
CA GLN A 133 4.66 -1.62 16.48
C GLN A 133 3.80 -0.57 17.21
N LEU A 134 3.51 0.57 16.58
CA LEU A 134 2.58 1.59 17.11
C LEU A 134 1.17 1.03 17.33
N ALA A 135 0.75 0.03 16.54
CA ALA A 135 -0.50 -0.67 16.74
C ALA A 135 -0.44 -1.76 17.83
N GLY A 136 0.73 -1.99 18.44
CA GLY A 136 0.93 -3.05 19.44
C GLY A 136 0.98 -4.44 18.82
N LEU A 137 1.55 -4.55 17.60
CA LEU A 137 1.78 -5.80 16.89
C LEU A 137 3.29 -6.04 16.75
N ASN A 138 3.72 -7.26 17.02
CA ASN A 138 5.05 -7.70 16.61
C ASN A 138 5.02 -8.03 15.11
N VAL A 139 5.82 -7.33 14.32
CA VAL A 139 5.91 -7.49 12.86
C VAL A 139 7.30 -8.00 12.48
N ASP A 140 7.50 -9.29 12.66
CA ASP A 140 8.78 -9.91 12.31
C ASP A 140 9.01 -9.95 10.79
N ARG A 141 7.92 -10.17 10.03
CA ARG A 141 8.00 -10.34 8.58
C ARG A 141 7.05 -9.41 7.86
N LEU A 142 7.59 -8.77 6.80
CA LEU A 142 6.82 -8.13 5.75
C LEU A 142 6.79 -9.05 4.53
N LEU A 143 5.64 -9.18 3.89
CA LEU A 143 5.46 -10.00 2.69
C LEU A 143 5.12 -9.11 1.50
N ASN A 144 5.75 -9.35 0.34
CA ASN A 144 5.41 -8.60 -0.86
C ASN A 144 3.99 -8.94 -1.34
N GLU A 145 3.18 -7.93 -1.69
CA GLU A 145 1.79 -8.08 -2.14
C GLU A 145 1.64 -9.10 -3.29
N PRO A 146 2.42 -9.02 -4.38
CA PRO A 146 2.32 -10.01 -5.45
C PRO A 146 2.77 -11.42 -5.02
N THR A 147 3.69 -11.52 -4.06
CA THR A 147 4.08 -12.81 -3.48
C THR A 147 2.95 -13.41 -2.65
N ALA A 148 2.24 -12.58 -1.89
CA ALA A 148 1.04 -13.01 -1.18
C ALA A 148 -0.05 -13.50 -2.16
N ALA A 149 -0.34 -12.71 -3.20
CA ALA A 149 -1.32 -13.11 -4.22
C ALA A 149 -0.95 -14.45 -4.88
N ALA A 150 0.33 -14.66 -5.13
CA ALA A 150 0.85 -15.92 -5.66
C ALA A 150 0.65 -17.12 -4.72
N LEU A 151 0.84 -16.92 -3.41
CA LEU A 151 0.58 -17.96 -2.41
C LEU A 151 -0.89 -18.38 -2.40
N ALA A 152 -1.81 -17.42 -2.46
CA ALA A 152 -3.24 -17.73 -2.52
C ALA A 152 -3.61 -18.52 -3.76
N TYR A 153 -3.02 -18.18 -4.92
CA TYR A 153 -3.28 -18.87 -6.18
C TYR A 153 -2.58 -20.22 -6.25
N GLY A 154 -1.30 -20.30 -5.88
CA GLY A 154 -0.45 -21.47 -6.02
C GLY A 154 -0.78 -22.61 -5.06
N ILE A 155 -1.43 -22.35 -3.92
CA ILE A 155 -1.77 -23.38 -2.93
C ILE A 155 -2.66 -24.50 -3.52
N HIS A 156 -3.40 -24.19 -4.59
CA HIS A 156 -4.27 -25.13 -5.29
C HIS A 156 -3.60 -25.82 -6.48
N GLN A 157 -2.35 -25.48 -6.83
CA GLN A 157 -1.64 -25.96 -8.04
C GLN A 157 -0.28 -26.59 -7.71
N ARG A 158 -0.16 -27.31 -6.60
CA ARG A 158 1.12 -27.80 -6.03
C ARG A 158 1.93 -28.71 -6.93
N ASP A 159 1.27 -29.49 -7.78
CA ASP A 159 1.90 -30.57 -8.54
C ASP A 159 2.25 -30.19 -9.99
N ALA A 160 1.99 -28.94 -10.41
CA ALA A 160 2.21 -28.49 -11.77
C ALA A 160 3.42 -27.54 -11.84
N GLU A 161 4.36 -27.84 -12.75
CA GLU A 161 5.32 -26.81 -13.15
C GLU A 161 4.57 -25.71 -13.89
N SER A 162 4.55 -24.48 -13.34
CA SER A 162 3.83 -23.36 -13.93
C SER A 162 4.55 -22.03 -13.72
N ARG A 163 4.46 -21.17 -14.74
CA ARG A 163 4.97 -19.80 -14.74
C ARG A 163 3.80 -18.84 -14.80
N PHE A 164 3.66 -18.00 -13.82
CA PHE A 164 2.56 -17.05 -13.78
C PHE A 164 3.05 -15.63 -13.46
N LEU A 165 2.29 -14.68 -13.97
CA LEU A 165 2.52 -13.28 -13.70
C LEU A 165 1.39 -12.78 -12.82
N VAL A 166 1.74 -12.15 -11.69
CA VAL A 166 0.82 -11.38 -10.86
C VAL A 166 0.87 -9.94 -11.34
N PHE A 167 -0.30 -9.42 -11.74
CA PHE A 167 -0.53 -8.03 -12.15
C PHE A 167 -1.35 -7.38 -11.05
N ASP A 168 -0.69 -6.71 -10.13
CA ASP A 168 -1.31 -6.10 -8.96
C ASP A 168 -1.47 -4.60 -9.15
N LEU A 169 -2.70 -4.15 -9.46
CA LEU A 169 -3.06 -2.74 -9.57
C LEU A 169 -4.01 -2.37 -8.43
N GLY A 170 -3.42 -1.87 -7.36
CA GLY A 170 -4.14 -1.36 -6.21
C GLY A 170 -4.69 0.07 -6.39
N GLY A 171 -5.08 0.71 -5.28
CA GLY A 171 -5.52 2.10 -5.31
C GLY A 171 -4.40 3.09 -5.57
N GLY A 172 -3.17 2.79 -5.13
CA GLY A 172 -2.05 3.73 -5.16
C GLY A 172 -0.76 3.23 -5.75
N THR A 173 -0.60 1.93 -5.93
CA THR A 173 0.61 1.27 -6.43
C THR A 173 0.27 0.29 -7.53
N PHE A 174 1.25 0.04 -8.38
CA PHE A 174 1.22 -0.99 -9.41
C PHE A 174 2.45 -1.87 -9.29
N ASP A 175 2.26 -3.15 -9.05
CA ASP A 175 3.32 -4.15 -8.95
C ASP A 175 3.10 -5.28 -9.96
N VAL A 176 4.20 -5.77 -10.50
CA VAL A 176 4.23 -6.93 -11.39
C VAL A 176 5.29 -7.89 -10.90
N SER A 177 4.91 -9.13 -10.64
CA SER A 177 5.87 -10.19 -10.31
C SER A 177 5.68 -11.41 -11.18
N ILE A 178 6.78 -11.99 -11.59
CA ILE A 178 6.81 -13.26 -12.33
C ILE A 178 7.30 -14.34 -11.37
N LEU A 179 6.52 -15.40 -11.27
CA LEU A 179 6.76 -16.50 -10.35
C LEU A 179 6.78 -17.81 -11.14
N GLN A 180 7.56 -18.74 -10.64
CA GLN A 180 7.61 -20.10 -11.12
C GLN A 180 7.31 -21.05 -9.96
N MET A 181 6.40 -21.99 -10.19
CA MET A 181 6.10 -23.08 -9.30
C MET A 181 6.70 -24.35 -9.87
N TYR A 182 7.40 -25.12 -9.08
CA TYR A 182 7.88 -26.47 -9.41
C TYR A 182 8.12 -27.26 -8.12
N ASP A 183 7.67 -28.50 -8.06
CA ASP A 183 7.93 -29.43 -6.95
C ASP A 183 7.66 -28.85 -5.55
N GLY A 184 6.55 -28.10 -5.37
CA GLY A 184 6.22 -27.44 -4.11
C GLY A 184 7.06 -26.19 -3.79
N VAL A 185 8.02 -25.83 -4.65
CA VAL A 185 8.83 -24.63 -4.51
C VAL A 185 8.22 -23.49 -5.33
N MET A 186 7.90 -22.38 -4.68
CA MET A 186 7.47 -21.15 -5.33
C MET A 186 8.64 -20.16 -5.36
N GLU A 187 9.15 -19.91 -6.54
CA GLU A 187 10.26 -18.99 -6.78
C GLU A 187 9.78 -17.68 -7.42
N VAL A 188 10.08 -16.55 -6.81
CA VAL A 188 9.95 -15.24 -7.46
C VAL A 188 11.14 -15.05 -8.40
N ARG A 189 10.86 -14.90 -9.71
CA ARG A 189 11.90 -14.73 -10.75
C ARG A 189 12.25 -13.28 -10.99
N ALA A 190 11.25 -12.41 -10.98
CA ALA A 190 11.43 -10.97 -11.14
C ALA A 190 10.25 -10.20 -10.56
N SER A 191 10.53 -9.01 -10.06
CA SER A 191 9.53 -8.03 -9.64
C SER A 191 9.86 -6.66 -10.21
N ALA A 192 8.84 -5.91 -10.61
CA ALA A 192 8.94 -4.53 -11.05
C ALA A 192 7.66 -3.78 -10.65
N GLY A 193 7.72 -2.45 -10.52
CA GLY A 193 6.53 -1.69 -10.11
C GLY A 193 6.64 -0.20 -10.34
N ASP A 194 5.55 0.49 -9.99
CA ASP A 194 5.42 1.95 -9.93
C ASP A 194 4.64 2.32 -8.66
N ASN A 195 5.34 2.86 -7.66
CA ASN A 195 4.78 3.22 -6.35
C ASN A 195 3.80 4.40 -6.37
N PHE A 196 3.64 5.04 -7.53
CA PHE A 196 2.77 6.20 -7.73
C PHE A 196 1.80 6.01 -8.90
N LEU A 197 1.40 4.77 -9.18
CA LEU A 197 0.42 4.42 -10.19
C LEU A 197 -0.62 3.46 -9.61
N GLY A 198 -1.89 3.87 -9.61
CA GLY A 198 -2.99 3.06 -9.09
C GLY A 198 -4.35 3.60 -9.49
N GLY A 199 -5.41 3.02 -8.95
CA GLY A 199 -6.80 3.41 -9.21
C GLY A 199 -7.12 4.87 -8.94
N GLU A 200 -6.39 5.51 -8.01
CA GLU A 200 -6.54 6.92 -7.68
C GLU A 200 -6.04 7.85 -8.78
N ASP A 201 -5.04 7.44 -9.56
CA ASP A 201 -4.58 8.24 -10.69
C ASP A 201 -5.63 8.31 -11.81
N PHE A 202 -6.46 7.26 -11.96
CA PHE A 202 -7.62 7.29 -12.85
C PHE A 202 -8.74 8.18 -12.30
N VAL A 203 -8.92 8.26 -10.99
CA VAL A 203 -9.83 9.25 -10.37
C VAL A 203 -9.35 10.66 -10.68
N HIS A 204 -8.06 10.94 -10.50
CA HIS A 204 -7.46 12.21 -10.88
C HIS A 204 -7.66 12.53 -12.37
N ALA A 205 -7.49 11.56 -13.26
CA ALA A 205 -7.69 11.75 -14.69
C ALA A 205 -9.16 12.15 -15.00
N LEU A 206 -10.14 11.55 -14.31
CA LEU A 206 -11.55 11.92 -14.44
C LEU A 206 -11.85 13.32 -13.85
N VAL A 207 -11.21 13.68 -12.74
CA VAL A 207 -11.31 15.04 -12.17
C VAL A 207 -10.79 16.08 -13.18
N GLU A 208 -9.63 15.84 -13.79
CA GLU A 208 -9.06 16.71 -14.82
C GLU A 208 -9.96 16.79 -16.07
N LEU A 209 -10.54 15.66 -16.47
CA LEU A 209 -11.51 15.62 -17.56
C LEU A 209 -12.74 16.48 -17.26
N PHE A 210 -13.25 16.42 -16.03
CA PHE A 210 -14.40 17.21 -15.57
C PHE A 210 -14.12 18.71 -15.65
N PHE A 211 -12.98 19.17 -15.13
CA PHE A 211 -12.57 20.58 -15.24
C PHE A 211 -12.46 21.02 -16.70
N ARG A 212 -11.81 20.23 -17.53
CA ARG A 212 -11.58 20.53 -18.94
C ARG A 212 -12.87 20.59 -19.75
N ARG A 213 -13.76 19.60 -19.60
CA ARG A 213 -15.00 19.50 -20.38
C ARG A 213 -16.02 20.58 -20.02
N LEU A 214 -16.06 20.97 -18.74
CA LEU A 214 -16.98 21.99 -18.26
C LEU A 214 -16.35 23.40 -18.19
N SER A 215 -15.08 23.53 -18.60
CA SER A 215 -14.33 24.80 -18.58
C SER A 215 -14.38 25.48 -17.20
N LEU A 216 -14.25 24.72 -16.13
CA LEU A 216 -14.34 25.23 -14.77
C LEU A 216 -13.11 26.08 -14.41
N PRO A 217 -13.28 27.15 -13.60
CA PRO A 217 -12.17 27.99 -13.19
C PRO A 217 -11.25 27.26 -12.20
N ASP A 218 -9.93 27.50 -12.33
CA ASP A 218 -8.93 26.88 -11.46
C ASP A 218 -9.07 27.26 -9.96
N SER A 219 -9.80 28.35 -9.65
CA SER A 219 -10.09 28.71 -8.27
C SER A 219 -10.85 27.62 -7.51
N LEU A 220 -11.68 26.83 -8.18
CA LEU A 220 -12.41 25.71 -7.55
C LEU A 220 -11.46 24.59 -7.08
N ARG A 221 -10.25 24.48 -7.65
CA ARG A 221 -9.24 23.54 -7.20
C ARG A 221 -8.71 23.85 -5.79
N GLN A 222 -8.84 25.10 -5.36
CA GLN A 222 -8.44 25.55 -4.03
C GLN A 222 -9.52 25.26 -2.97
N GLU A 223 -10.73 24.92 -3.38
CA GLU A 223 -11.83 24.63 -2.47
C GLU A 223 -11.84 23.13 -2.09
N ALA A 224 -11.27 22.80 -0.92
CA ALA A 224 -11.12 21.42 -0.47
C ALA A 224 -12.44 20.63 -0.49
N GLY A 225 -13.55 21.23 -0.06
CA GLY A 225 -14.87 20.58 -0.06
C GLY A 225 -15.40 20.28 -1.46
N PHE A 226 -15.17 21.17 -2.44
CA PHE A 226 -15.53 20.94 -3.83
C PHE A 226 -14.70 19.78 -4.41
N MET A 227 -13.38 19.81 -4.23
CA MET A 227 -12.47 18.78 -4.73
C MET A 227 -12.77 17.40 -4.13
N GLN A 228 -13.10 17.32 -2.85
CA GLN A 228 -13.46 16.06 -2.20
C GLN A 228 -14.75 15.47 -2.78
N ARG A 229 -15.80 16.29 -2.96
CA ARG A 229 -17.04 15.82 -3.61
C ARG A 229 -16.80 15.39 -5.04
N LEU A 230 -16.01 16.16 -5.81
CA LEU A 230 -15.68 15.80 -7.19
C LEU A 230 -14.87 14.50 -7.27
N SER A 231 -13.87 14.32 -6.41
CA SER A 231 -13.09 13.08 -6.34
C SER A 231 -13.97 11.87 -5.98
N ALA A 232 -14.91 12.03 -5.06
CA ALA A 232 -15.87 10.97 -4.72
C ALA A 232 -16.79 10.62 -5.91
N GLN A 233 -17.26 11.62 -6.68
CA GLN A 233 -18.04 11.39 -7.89
C GLN A 233 -17.21 10.72 -9.00
N ALA A 234 -15.94 11.09 -9.15
CA ALA A 234 -15.02 10.47 -10.10
C ALA A 234 -14.73 8.99 -9.73
N GLU A 235 -14.53 8.69 -8.44
CA GLU A 235 -14.38 7.32 -7.97
C GLU A 235 -15.66 6.51 -8.21
N PHE A 236 -16.83 7.09 -7.92
CA PHE A 236 -18.11 6.45 -8.22
C PHE A 236 -18.26 6.17 -9.74
N ALA A 237 -17.99 7.15 -10.59
CA ALA A 237 -18.08 7.00 -12.04
C ALA A 237 -17.12 5.92 -12.57
N LYS A 238 -15.88 5.91 -12.09
CA LYS A 238 -14.88 4.89 -12.41
C LYS A 238 -15.39 3.48 -12.08
N ARG A 239 -16.00 3.29 -10.91
CA ARG A 239 -16.57 2.00 -10.51
C ARG A 239 -17.83 1.65 -11.30
N ALA A 240 -18.71 2.61 -11.53
CA ALA A 240 -19.95 2.39 -12.28
C ALA A 240 -19.67 1.91 -13.71
N LEU A 241 -18.65 2.45 -14.37
CA LEU A 241 -18.21 2.04 -15.72
C LEU A 241 -17.68 0.59 -15.78
N THR A 242 -17.55 -0.11 -14.64
CA THR A 242 -17.26 -1.55 -14.63
C THR A 242 -18.44 -2.39 -15.10
N THR A 243 -19.67 -1.92 -14.88
CA THR A 243 -20.91 -2.66 -15.18
C THR A 243 -21.90 -1.87 -16.01
N GLN A 244 -21.72 -0.56 -16.13
CA GLN A 244 -22.63 0.34 -16.85
C GLN A 244 -21.90 1.00 -18.02
N PRO A 245 -22.57 1.23 -19.16
CA PRO A 245 -21.95 1.88 -20.32
C PRO A 245 -21.72 3.38 -20.11
N LEU A 246 -22.44 3.99 -19.17
CA LEU A 246 -22.42 5.42 -18.88
C LEU A 246 -22.49 5.66 -17.39
N ALA A 247 -21.69 6.60 -16.88
CA ALA A 247 -21.72 7.06 -15.51
C ALA A 247 -21.88 8.59 -15.49
N ARG A 248 -22.49 9.11 -14.44
CA ARG A 248 -22.73 10.55 -14.29
C ARG A 248 -21.98 11.07 -13.06
N MET A 249 -21.11 12.06 -13.29
CA MET A 249 -20.45 12.84 -12.23
C MET A 249 -21.27 14.12 -12.00
N ARG A 250 -21.71 14.34 -10.76
CA ARG A 250 -22.54 15.49 -10.39
C ARG A 250 -21.96 16.16 -9.14
N VAL A 251 -21.62 17.42 -9.24
CA VAL A 251 -21.10 18.21 -8.12
C VAL A 251 -21.81 19.55 -8.05
N ARG A 252 -22.37 19.84 -6.88
CA ARG A 252 -22.98 21.14 -6.60
C ARG A 252 -21.96 22.08 -5.97
N HIS A 253 -21.93 23.31 -6.47
CA HIS A 253 -21.16 24.40 -5.92
C HIS A 253 -22.05 25.64 -5.79
N ARG A 254 -22.38 26.06 -4.55
CA ARG A 254 -23.35 27.13 -4.25
C ARG A 254 -24.71 26.84 -4.88
N GLU A 255 -25.16 27.69 -5.83
CA GLU A 255 -26.42 27.50 -6.55
C GLU A 255 -26.25 26.72 -7.86
N ASP A 256 -25.02 26.57 -8.35
CA ASP A 256 -24.70 25.92 -9.60
C ASP A 256 -24.55 24.41 -9.42
N GLU A 257 -25.06 23.65 -10.36
CA GLU A 257 -24.85 22.23 -10.48
C GLU A 257 -24.05 21.91 -11.73
N HIS A 258 -22.89 21.25 -11.53
CA HIS A 258 -22.01 20.82 -12.60
C HIS A 258 -22.19 19.32 -12.84
N VAL A 259 -22.52 18.94 -14.07
CA VAL A 259 -22.79 17.54 -14.44
C VAL A 259 -21.97 17.17 -15.67
N LEU A 260 -21.31 16.01 -15.62
CA LEU A 260 -20.62 15.41 -16.75
C LEU A 260 -21.03 13.94 -16.84
N GLU A 261 -21.51 13.52 -17.99
CA GLU A 261 -21.67 12.11 -18.32
C GLU A 261 -20.36 11.58 -18.90
N VAL A 262 -19.93 10.42 -18.40
CA VAL A 262 -18.67 9.78 -18.76
C VAL A 262 -18.94 8.37 -19.22
N ASP A 263 -18.38 7.99 -20.36
CA ASP A 263 -18.39 6.64 -20.92
C ASP A 263 -16.97 6.00 -20.91
N GLU A 264 -16.87 4.75 -21.33
CA GLU A 264 -15.58 4.04 -21.40
C GLU A 264 -14.58 4.73 -22.35
N PRO A 265 -14.93 5.20 -23.58
CA PRO A 265 -14.03 5.96 -24.44
C PRO A 265 -13.46 7.23 -23.79
N MET A 266 -14.25 7.95 -23.02
CA MET A 266 -13.80 9.15 -22.29
C MET A 266 -12.82 8.79 -21.18
N LEU A 267 -13.07 7.69 -20.45
CA LEU A 267 -12.13 7.17 -19.46
C LEU A 267 -10.84 6.67 -20.12
N GLU A 268 -10.91 6.03 -21.28
CA GLU A 268 -9.74 5.59 -22.07
C GLU A 268 -8.91 6.79 -22.52
N GLU A 269 -9.56 7.84 -23.06
CA GLU A 269 -8.88 9.09 -23.45
C GLU A 269 -8.17 9.73 -22.27
N ALA A 270 -8.86 9.91 -21.15
CA ALA A 270 -8.32 10.54 -19.94
C ALA A 270 -7.18 9.70 -19.31
N GLY A 271 -7.32 8.38 -19.32
CA GLY A 271 -6.38 7.43 -18.74
C GLY A 271 -5.23 7.03 -19.67
N ARG A 272 -5.17 7.47 -20.91
CA ARG A 272 -4.16 7.05 -21.91
C ARG A 272 -2.72 7.11 -21.40
N PRO A 273 -2.27 8.17 -20.74
CA PRO A 273 -0.91 8.23 -20.18
C PRO A 273 -0.67 7.17 -19.09
N LEU A 274 -1.70 6.85 -18.29
CA LEU A 274 -1.62 5.87 -17.22
C LEU A 274 -1.52 4.45 -17.79
N PHE A 275 -2.29 4.13 -18.83
CA PHE A 275 -2.19 2.84 -19.53
C PHE A 275 -0.81 2.62 -20.15
N ALA A 276 -0.17 3.68 -20.67
CA ALA A 276 1.20 3.61 -21.16
C ALA A 276 2.20 3.31 -20.03
N ARG A 277 2.00 3.89 -18.83
CA ARG A 277 2.84 3.63 -17.66
C ARG A 277 2.72 2.19 -17.14
N LEU A 278 1.56 1.54 -17.27
CA LEU A 278 1.38 0.13 -16.87
C LEU A 278 2.25 -0.84 -17.68
N ARG A 279 2.63 -0.51 -18.90
CA ARG A 279 3.44 -1.39 -19.77
C ARG A 279 4.88 -1.52 -19.31
N ALA A 280 5.50 -0.44 -18.88
CA ALA A 280 6.93 -0.41 -18.57
C ALA A 280 7.35 -1.39 -17.46
N PRO A 281 6.64 -1.51 -16.29
CA PRO A 281 6.95 -2.53 -15.30
C PRO A 281 6.77 -3.97 -15.82
N VAL A 282 5.74 -4.23 -16.63
CA VAL A 282 5.51 -5.56 -17.23
C VAL A 282 6.67 -5.97 -18.14
N GLU A 283 7.07 -5.07 -19.06
CA GLU A 283 8.19 -5.32 -19.98
C GLU A 283 9.51 -5.51 -19.23
N ARG A 284 9.70 -4.76 -18.14
CA ARG A 284 10.87 -4.90 -17.27
C ARG A 284 10.89 -6.24 -16.57
N ALA A 285 9.79 -6.66 -15.94
CA ALA A 285 9.69 -7.94 -15.24
C ALA A 285 9.94 -9.13 -16.20
N LEU A 286 9.34 -9.11 -17.40
CA LEU A 286 9.55 -10.14 -18.42
C LEU A 286 11.02 -10.22 -18.87
N ARG A 287 11.65 -9.07 -19.09
CA ARG A 287 13.07 -9.00 -19.46
C ARG A 287 13.96 -9.52 -18.36
N ASP A 288 13.73 -9.11 -17.12
CA ASP A 288 14.55 -9.52 -15.97
C ASP A 288 14.38 -11.02 -15.66
N ALA A 289 13.19 -11.59 -15.91
CA ALA A 289 12.94 -13.04 -15.81
C ALA A 289 13.46 -13.82 -17.03
N ASN A 290 13.91 -13.12 -18.09
CA ASN A 290 14.28 -13.72 -19.39
C ASN A 290 13.15 -14.58 -19.99
N LEU A 291 11.91 -14.05 -19.96
CA LEU A 291 10.71 -14.72 -20.46
C LEU A 291 9.98 -13.83 -21.49
N ARG A 292 9.29 -14.50 -22.42
CA ARG A 292 8.31 -13.87 -23.31
C ARG A 292 6.92 -14.01 -22.71
N SER A 293 6.01 -13.12 -23.04
CA SER A 293 4.62 -13.19 -22.56
C SER A 293 3.91 -14.51 -22.94
N SER A 294 4.32 -15.12 -24.07
CA SER A 294 3.79 -16.42 -24.54
C SER A 294 4.24 -17.61 -23.68
N GLU A 295 5.30 -17.47 -22.89
CA GLU A 295 5.85 -18.53 -22.03
C GLU A 295 5.23 -18.51 -20.62
N LEU A 296 4.34 -17.55 -20.34
CA LEU A 296 3.55 -17.53 -19.12
C LEU A 296 2.37 -18.51 -19.26
N ASP A 297 2.13 -19.31 -18.24
CA ASP A 297 0.98 -20.21 -18.20
C ASP A 297 -0.28 -19.50 -17.75
N ASN A 298 -0.16 -18.57 -16.79
CA ASN A 298 -1.27 -17.82 -16.23
C ASN A 298 -0.91 -16.33 -15.95
N VAL A 299 -1.95 -15.49 -15.93
CA VAL A 299 -1.88 -14.10 -15.47
C VAL A 299 -2.92 -13.93 -14.38
N VAL A 300 -2.47 -13.60 -13.18
CA VAL A 300 -3.31 -13.38 -12.00
C VAL A 300 -3.50 -11.89 -11.80
N LEU A 301 -4.73 -11.44 -11.68
CA LEU A 301 -5.07 -10.04 -11.36
C LEU A 301 -5.26 -9.89 -9.86
N ALA A 302 -4.56 -8.93 -9.26
CA ALA A 302 -4.72 -8.49 -7.89
C ALA A 302 -4.99 -6.98 -7.84
N GLY A 303 -5.58 -6.53 -6.73
CA GLY A 303 -5.93 -5.12 -6.52
C GLY A 303 -7.22 -4.68 -7.21
N GLY A 304 -8.01 -3.87 -6.52
CA GLY A 304 -9.37 -3.49 -6.95
C GLY A 304 -9.43 -2.73 -8.28
N ALA A 305 -8.36 -2.01 -8.66
CA ALA A 305 -8.34 -1.28 -9.93
C ALA A 305 -8.24 -2.20 -11.16
N THR A 306 -7.86 -3.47 -11.00
CA THR A 306 -7.90 -4.48 -12.08
C THR A 306 -9.33 -4.85 -12.49
N ARG A 307 -10.34 -4.45 -11.73
CA ARG A 307 -11.76 -4.63 -12.10
C ARG A 307 -12.17 -3.76 -13.28
N MET A 308 -11.45 -2.66 -13.54
CA MET A 308 -11.75 -1.79 -14.70
C MET A 308 -11.66 -2.58 -16.02
N PRO A 309 -12.70 -2.55 -16.87
CA PRO A 309 -12.71 -3.27 -18.16
C PRO A 309 -11.50 -2.91 -19.03
N LEU A 310 -11.11 -1.65 -19.07
CA LEU A 310 -9.95 -1.16 -19.82
C LEU A 310 -8.63 -1.78 -19.35
N VAL A 311 -8.46 -2.00 -18.05
CA VAL A 311 -7.26 -2.66 -17.49
C VAL A 311 -7.26 -4.14 -17.88
N ARG A 312 -8.39 -4.83 -17.78
CA ARG A 312 -8.53 -6.23 -18.22
C ARG A 312 -8.27 -6.40 -19.71
N LYS A 313 -8.81 -5.50 -20.53
CA LYS A 313 -8.57 -5.45 -21.98
C LYS A 313 -7.08 -5.22 -22.28
N LEU A 314 -6.44 -4.29 -21.56
CA LEU A 314 -5.01 -4.06 -21.69
C LEU A 314 -4.19 -5.31 -21.33
N ALA A 315 -4.46 -5.94 -20.18
CA ALA A 315 -3.79 -7.17 -19.75
C ALA A 315 -3.99 -8.29 -20.79
N THR A 316 -5.24 -8.51 -21.26
CA THR A 316 -5.54 -9.51 -22.29
C THR A 316 -4.76 -9.26 -23.58
N THR A 317 -4.65 -7.98 -23.99
CA THR A 317 -3.89 -7.61 -25.21
C THR A 317 -2.40 -7.82 -25.04
N MET A 318 -1.84 -7.47 -23.85
CA MET A 318 -0.40 -7.61 -23.56
C MET A 318 0.04 -9.06 -23.49
N PHE A 319 -0.79 -9.93 -22.95
CA PHE A 319 -0.44 -11.34 -22.71
C PHE A 319 -1.02 -12.32 -23.73
N GLY A 320 -1.91 -11.87 -24.62
CA GLY A 320 -2.58 -12.71 -25.62
C GLY A 320 -3.49 -13.78 -25.02
N ARG A 321 -3.89 -13.63 -23.74
CA ARG A 321 -4.75 -14.56 -23.00
C ARG A 321 -5.61 -13.81 -21.98
N PHE A 322 -6.73 -14.43 -21.58
CA PHE A 322 -7.56 -13.89 -20.51
C PHE A 322 -6.87 -14.14 -19.16
N PRO A 323 -6.83 -13.11 -18.28
CA PRO A 323 -6.36 -13.30 -16.92
C PRO A 323 -7.25 -14.29 -16.14
N ALA A 324 -6.66 -14.97 -15.16
CA ALA A 324 -7.39 -15.83 -14.23
C ALA A 324 -8.33 -14.98 -13.36
N ILE A 325 -9.56 -15.48 -13.17
CA ILE A 325 -10.63 -14.78 -12.43
C ILE A 325 -11.15 -15.60 -11.23
N ASP A 326 -10.48 -16.69 -10.89
CA ASP A 326 -10.95 -17.68 -9.91
C ASP A 326 -10.93 -17.14 -8.48
N ILE A 327 -10.10 -16.12 -8.20
CA ILE A 327 -9.99 -15.47 -6.89
C ILE A 327 -10.36 -13.99 -7.03
N ASN A 328 -11.08 -13.49 -6.03
CA ASN A 328 -11.43 -12.07 -5.94
C ASN A 328 -10.16 -11.20 -5.85
N PRO A 329 -9.92 -10.28 -6.79
CA PRO A 329 -8.71 -9.47 -6.80
C PRO A 329 -8.57 -8.51 -5.60
N ASP A 330 -9.66 -8.20 -4.89
CA ASP A 330 -9.62 -7.40 -3.65
C ASP A 330 -9.18 -8.23 -2.43
N GLU A 331 -9.25 -9.56 -2.49
CA GLU A 331 -9.06 -10.46 -1.35
C GLU A 331 -7.81 -11.35 -1.49
N VAL A 332 -7.33 -11.53 -2.71
CA VAL A 332 -6.26 -12.49 -3.03
C VAL A 332 -4.99 -12.25 -2.23
N VAL A 333 -4.61 -10.99 -2.00
CA VAL A 333 -3.42 -10.63 -1.22
C VAL A 333 -3.62 -11.00 0.26
N ALA A 334 -4.78 -10.68 0.82
CA ALA A 334 -5.11 -11.00 2.21
C ALA A 334 -5.20 -12.50 2.45
N LEU A 335 -5.76 -13.28 1.51
CA LEU A 335 -5.77 -14.74 1.59
C LEU A 335 -4.35 -15.32 1.53
N GLY A 336 -3.49 -14.76 0.68
CA GLY A 336 -2.11 -15.22 0.57
C GLY A 336 -1.27 -14.91 1.81
N VAL A 337 -1.50 -13.77 2.47
CA VAL A 337 -0.78 -13.49 3.71
C VAL A 337 -1.27 -14.36 4.87
N ALA A 338 -2.52 -14.85 4.84
CA ALA A 338 -2.98 -15.88 5.78
C ALA A 338 -2.23 -17.21 5.59
N VAL A 339 -1.99 -17.62 4.34
CA VAL A 339 -1.14 -18.81 4.04
C VAL A 339 0.25 -18.63 4.65
N GLN A 340 0.85 -17.44 4.49
CA GLN A 340 2.16 -17.16 5.10
C GLN A 340 2.12 -17.21 6.64
N ALA A 341 1.03 -16.77 7.26
CA ALA A 341 0.84 -16.90 8.71
C ALA A 341 0.79 -18.37 9.13
N GLY A 342 0.10 -19.22 8.37
CA GLY A 342 0.07 -20.68 8.56
C GLY A 342 1.45 -21.33 8.40
N LEU A 343 2.22 -20.95 7.39
CA LEU A 343 3.60 -21.40 7.19
C LEU A 343 4.50 -21.03 8.38
N LYS A 344 4.37 -19.81 8.89
CA LYS A 344 5.11 -19.35 10.08
C LYS A 344 4.70 -20.13 11.33
N ALA A 345 3.41 -20.43 11.48
CA ALA A 345 2.88 -21.27 12.56
C ALA A 345 3.26 -22.76 12.43
N ARG A 346 3.92 -23.15 11.33
CA ARG A 346 4.30 -24.52 10.99
C ARG A 346 3.09 -25.46 10.92
N ASP A 347 2.03 -25.01 10.31
CA ASP A 347 0.84 -25.84 10.10
C ASP A 347 1.19 -27.04 9.19
N ALA A 348 0.75 -28.21 9.61
CA ALA A 348 1.07 -29.47 8.92
C ALA A 348 0.55 -29.53 7.47
N ALA A 349 -0.55 -28.83 7.18
CA ALA A 349 -1.11 -28.75 5.83
C ALA A 349 -0.22 -27.96 4.83
N LEU A 350 0.75 -27.21 5.34
CA LEU A 350 1.65 -26.33 4.55
C LEU A 350 3.12 -26.80 4.56
N SER A 351 3.43 -27.95 5.15
CA SER A 351 4.81 -28.40 5.41
C SER A 351 5.68 -28.58 4.16
N GLU A 352 5.08 -28.71 2.98
CA GLU A 352 5.79 -28.94 1.71
C GLU A 352 5.99 -27.68 0.87
N ILE A 353 5.51 -26.51 1.33
CA ILE A 353 5.63 -25.27 0.56
C ILE A 353 6.90 -24.53 0.97
N VAL A 354 7.81 -24.34 0.01
CA VAL A 354 9.00 -23.49 0.15
C VAL A 354 8.83 -22.27 -0.75
N MET A 355 9.06 -21.08 -0.21
CA MET A 355 8.97 -19.84 -0.97
C MET A 355 10.26 -19.05 -0.88
N THR A 356 10.73 -18.56 -2.03
CA THR A 356 11.83 -17.62 -2.13
C THR A 356 11.32 -16.26 -2.61
N ASP A 357 11.97 -15.19 -2.19
CA ASP A 357 11.69 -13.83 -2.63
C ASP A 357 12.96 -13.20 -3.23
N VAL A 358 12.86 -11.99 -3.79
CA VAL A 358 13.97 -11.31 -4.46
C VAL A 358 14.20 -9.90 -3.93
N ALA A 359 15.43 -9.41 -4.06
CA ALA A 359 15.78 -8.02 -3.78
C ALA A 359 15.09 -7.10 -4.81
N PRO A 360 14.24 -6.15 -4.38
CA PRO A 360 13.47 -5.32 -5.32
C PRO A 360 14.32 -4.28 -6.06
N TYR A 361 15.47 -3.91 -5.50
CA TYR A 361 16.42 -2.94 -6.04
C TYR A 361 17.84 -3.43 -5.94
N SER A 362 18.69 -2.92 -6.82
CA SER A 362 20.14 -3.11 -6.69
C SER A 362 20.68 -2.35 -5.47
N LEU A 363 21.59 -2.99 -4.75
CA LEU A 363 22.30 -2.48 -3.58
C LEU A 363 23.79 -2.43 -3.91
N GLY A 364 24.44 -1.29 -3.69
CA GLY A 364 25.84 -1.11 -4.06
C GLY A 364 26.48 0.13 -3.46
N VAL A 365 27.63 0.48 -3.99
CA VAL A 365 28.45 1.58 -3.49
C VAL A 365 28.73 2.64 -4.56
N ALA A 366 29.09 3.84 -4.10
CA ALA A 366 29.65 4.87 -4.95
C ALA A 366 31.10 4.53 -5.31
N ILE A 367 31.41 4.62 -6.60
CA ILE A 367 32.76 4.46 -7.10
C ILE A 367 33.20 5.67 -7.94
N ALA A 368 34.52 5.81 -8.12
CA ALA A 368 35.11 6.65 -9.12
C ALA A 368 35.61 5.77 -10.29
N VAL A 369 35.34 6.20 -11.50
CA VAL A 369 35.78 5.53 -12.73
C VAL A 369 36.90 6.35 -13.35
N ARG A 370 38.04 5.72 -13.64
CA ARG A 370 39.15 6.35 -14.36
C ARG A 370 38.79 6.46 -15.83
N LEU A 371 38.76 7.67 -16.36
CA LEU A 371 38.48 7.97 -17.79
C LEU A 371 39.74 7.88 -18.62
N ASP A 372 40.87 8.42 -18.07
CA ASP A 372 42.22 8.32 -18.63
C ASP A 372 43.28 8.35 -17.51
N GLU A 373 44.56 8.52 -17.86
CA GLU A 373 45.66 8.53 -16.86
C GLU A 373 45.58 9.74 -15.91
N ARG A 374 44.87 10.83 -16.23
CA ARG A 374 44.81 12.07 -15.48
C ARG A 374 43.42 12.47 -15.01
N GLU A 375 42.37 11.84 -15.57
CA GLU A 375 40.99 12.22 -15.30
C GLU A 375 40.20 11.05 -14.70
N SER A 376 39.48 11.34 -13.64
CA SER A 376 38.54 10.39 -13.00
C SER A 376 37.19 11.05 -12.83
N SER A 377 36.12 10.27 -13.02
CA SER A 377 34.73 10.66 -12.75
C SER A 377 34.23 9.95 -11.53
N SER A 378 33.81 10.69 -10.51
CA SER A 378 33.26 10.15 -9.25
C SER A 378 31.73 10.10 -9.28
N GLY A 379 31.14 9.39 -8.32
CA GLY A 379 29.69 9.34 -8.14
C GLY A 379 28.98 8.37 -9.08
N HIS A 380 29.70 7.35 -9.59
CA HIS A 380 29.09 6.23 -10.30
C HIS A 380 28.60 5.19 -9.32
N PHE A 381 27.45 4.57 -9.64
CA PHE A 381 26.89 3.48 -8.85
C PHE A 381 27.42 2.14 -9.36
N ASP A 382 27.95 1.34 -8.44
CA ASP A 382 28.39 -0.02 -8.71
C ASP A 382 27.62 -1.02 -7.85
N PRO A 383 26.71 -1.83 -8.45
CA PRO A 383 25.90 -2.78 -7.70
C PRO A 383 26.74 -3.97 -7.22
N ILE A 384 26.51 -4.39 -5.97
CA ILE A 384 27.07 -5.60 -5.35
C ILE A 384 25.99 -6.69 -5.30
N ILE A 385 24.77 -6.33 -4.92
CA ILE A 385 23.57 -7.18 -5.07
C ILE A 385 22.70 -6.51 -6.14
N GLU A 386 22.47 -7.21 -7.22
CA GLU A 386 21.59 -6.72 -8.30
C GLU A 386 20.11 -6.97 -7.93
N ARG A 387 19.20 -6.12 -8.43
CA ARG A 387 17.77 -6.35 -8.31
C ARG A 387 17.40 -7.74 -8.83
N ASN A 388 16.35 -8.30 -8.30
CA ASN A 388 15.86 -9.65 -8.60
C ASN A 388 16.84 -10.78 -8.22
N SER A 389 17.88 -10.49 -7.41
CA SER A 389 18.66 -11.55 -6.76
C SER A 389 17.82 -12.20 -5.67
N THR A 390 17.77 -13.56 -5.68
CA THR A 390 17.03 -14.33 -4.65
C THR A 390 17.59 -14.07 -3.26
N VAL A 391 16.71 -13.82 -2.28
CA VAL A 391 17.06 -13.55 -0.88
C VAL A 391 16.70 -14.75 0.02
N PRO A 392 17.48 -15.02 1.11
CA PRO A 392 18.62 -14.23 1.59
C PRO A 392 19.87 -14.41 0.70
N ILE A 393 20.69 -13.34 0.62
CA ILE A 393 21.87 -13.35 -0.26
C ILE A 393 23.06 -12.63 0.41
N SER A 394 24.26 -13.14 0.16
CA SER A 394 25.51 -12.47 0.49
C SER A 394 26.41 -12.42 -0.72
N ARG A 395 26.92 -11.22 -1.05
CA ARG A 395 27.83 -10.98 -2.17
C ARG A 395 29.02 -10.16 -1.69
N VAL A 396 30.20 -10.46 -2.23
CA VAL A 396 31.42 -9.73 -1.95
C VAL A 396 32.02 -9.20 -3.26
N LYS A 397 32.52 -7.97 -3.23
CA LYS A 397 33.25 -7.36 -4.35
C LYS A 397 34.45 -6.61 -3.80
N GLN A 398 35.58 -6.70 -4.50
CA GLN A 398 36.83 -6.06 -4.09
C GLN A 398 36.94 -4.68 -4.74
N TYR A 399 37.34 -3.69 -3.93
CA TYR A 399 37.57 -2.31 -4.36
C TYR A 399 38.97 -1.85 -3.99
N TYR A 400 39.47 -0.90 -4.77
CA TYR A 400 40.79 -0.32 -4.59
C TYR A 400 40.65 1.19 -4.37
N PRO A 401 41.38 1.79 -3.40
CA PRO A 401 41.36 3.23 -3.19
C PRO A 401 42.03 3.95 -4.35
N MET A 402 41.45 5.05 -4.80
CA MET A 402 42.10 5.91 -5.78
C MET A 402 43.15 6.79 -5.11
N GLY A 403 44.40 6.68 -5.58
CA GLY A 403 45.53 7.47 -5.10
C GLY A 403 46.41 6.77 -4.06
N SER A 404 47.72 7.04 -4.15
CA SER A 404 48.74 6.36 -3.35
C SER A 404 48.80 6.79 -1.87
N GLU A 405 48.17 7.89 -1.49
CA GLU A 405 48.25 8.48 -0.16
C GLU A 405 46.98 8.35 0.69
N SER A 406 45.90 7.75 0.15
CA SER A 406 44.65 7.57 0.91
C SER A 406 44.84 6.66 2.13
N ARG A 407 44.55 7.19 3.32
CA ARG A 407 44.62 6.47 4.60
C ARG A 407 43.27 5.92 5.05
N SER A 408 42.23 6.16 4.33
CA SER A 408 40.87 5.65 4.55
C SER A 408 40.09 5.58 3.26
N ALA A 409 39.06 4.73 3.24
CA ALA A 409 38.01 4.69 2.24
C ALA A 409 36.67 4.96 2.91
N ASP A 410 35.89 5.90 2.37
CA ASP A 410 34.53 6.17 2.79
C ASP A 410 33.56 5.51 1.80
N LEU A 411 33.05 4.36 2.18
CA LEU A 411 32.09 3.61 1.38
C LEU A 411 30.71 4.24 1.54
N GLN A 412 30.23 4.89 0.51
CA GLN A 412 28.88 5.41 0.44
C GLN A 412 27.96 4.36 -0.16
N ILE A 413 26.93 3.96 0.59
CA ILE A 413 26.05 2.84 0.27
C ILE A 413 24.75 3.38 -0.31
N TYR A 414 24.31 2.80 -1.43
CA TYR A 414 23.13 3.24 -2.17
C TYR A 414 22.21 2.10 -2.57
N GLN A 415 20.95 2.45 -2.78
CA GLN A 415 19.89 1.60 -3.35
C GLN A 415 19.34 2.27 -4.60
N GLY A 416 19.20 1.54 -5.70
CA GLY A 416 18.57 2.04 -6.93
C GLY A 416 19.17 1.46 -8.21
N GLU A 417 18.70 2.00 -9.35
CA GLU A 417 19.07 1.51 -10.69
C GLU A 417 19.75 2.57 -11.57
N ALA A 418 19.87 3.79 -11.06
CA ALA A 418 20.48 4.87 -11.82
C ALA A 418 22.01 4.72 -11.88
N ARG A 419 22.60 5.05 -13.02
CA ARG A 419 24.05 5.01 -13.24
C ARG A 419 24.84 5.93 -12.30
N LEU A 420 24.22 7.05 -11.91
CA LEU A 420 24.82 8.03 -11.00
C LEU A 420 24.17 7.95 -9.62
N VAL A 421 24.98 7.96 -8.57
CA VAL A 421 24.51 7.84 -7.18
C VAL A 421 23.59 8.97 -6.74
N ARG A 422 23.70 10.17 -7.34
CA ARG A 422 22.81 11.30 -7.05
C ARG A 422 21.34 11.04 -7.39
N ASP A 423 21.09 10.07 -8.27
CA ASP A 423 19.75 9.68 -8.72
C ASP A 423 19.27 8.39 -8.01
N ASN A 424 20.06 7.89 -7.06
CA ASN A 424 19.78 6.72 -6.21
C ASN A 424 19.55 7.13 -4.76
N ILE A 425 18.97 6.23 -3.98
CA ILE A 425 18.70 6.45 -2.55
C ILE A 425 19.97 6.16 -1.75
N HIS A 426 20.48 7.16 -1.02
CA HIS A 426 21.59 6.98 -0.10
C HIS A 426 21.11 6.27 1.17
N LEU A 427 21.78 5.18 1.53
CA LEU A 427 21.43 4.34 2.69
C LEU A 427 22.32 4.57 3.91
N GLY A 428 23.60 4.90 3.70
CA GLY A 428 24.55 5.11 4.79
C GLY A 428 25.99 5.18 4.32
N ASN A 429 26.90 5.39 5.28
CA ASN A 429 28.35 5.47 5.05
C ASN A 429 29.09 4.53 5.99
N LEU A 430 30.13 3.88 5.49
CA LEU A 430 31.05 3.06 6.28
C LEU A 430 32.47 3.58 6.09
N HIS A 431 33.08 4.07 7.18
CA HIS A 431 34.46 4.53 7.19
C HIS A 431 35.42 3.37 7.43
N VAL A 432 36.38 3.18 6.54
CA VAL A 432 37.34 2.06 6.56
C VAL A 432 38.75 2.62 6.58
N PRO A 433 39.47 2.57 7.69
CA PRO A 433 40.89 2.89 7.76
C PRO A 433 41.73 1.93 6.90
N LEU A 434 42.70 2.49 6.17
CA LEU A 434 43.55 1.73 5.24
C LEU A 434 45.01 1.70 5.74
N PRO A 435 45.67 0.55 5.56
CA PRO A 435 47.10 0.45 5.89
C PRO A 435 47.98 1.24 4.91
N ALA A 436 49.20 1.53 5.31
CA ALA A 436 50.21 2.00 4.36
C ALA A 436 50.61 0.86 3.41
N GLY A 437 50.83 1.18 2.15
CA GLY A 437 51.22 0.20 1.14
C GLY A 437 50.84 0.54 -0.28
N THR A 438 51.00 -0.39 -1.18
CA THR A 438 50.60 -0.30 -2.58
C THR A 438 49.07 -0.30 -2.74
N GLU A 439 48.57 0.07 -3.90
CA GLU A 439 47.14 0.03 -4.20
C GLU A 439 46.53 -1.38 -3.95
N MET A 440 47.24 -2.44 -4.35
CA MET A 440 46.80 -3.83 -4.11
C MET A 440 46.80 -4.20 -2.62
N GLU A 441 47.75 -3.70 -1.83
CA GLU A 441 47.80 -3.96 -0.38
C GLU A 441 46.72 -3.22 0.42
N ARG A 442 46.09 -2.22 -0.19
CA ARG A 442 45.01 -1.41 0.37
C ARG A 442 43.63 -1.77 -0.21
N ALA A 443 43.54 -2.91 -0.90
CA ALA A 443 42.27 -3.46 -1.33
C ALA A 443 41.31 -3.62 -0.16
N VAL A 444 40.02 -3.45 -0.43
CA VAL A 444 38.93 -3.63 0.54
C VAL A 444 37.92 -4.59 -0.07
N ASP A 445 37.68 -5.69 0.62
CA ASP A 445 36.61 -6.63 0.26
C ASP A 445 35.32 -6.15 0.91
N VAL A 446 34.36 -5.68 0.11
CA VAL A 446 33.07 -5.17 0.56
C VAL A 446 32.00 -6.25 0.37
N ARG A 447 31.47 -6.74 1.47
CA ARG A 447 30.42 -7.76 1.51
C ARG A 447 29.07 -7.12 1.84
N PHE A 448 28.08 -7.41 1.05
CA PHE A 448 26.69 -7.10 1.31
C PHE A 448 25.94 -8.39 1.66
N THR A 449 25.26 -8.40 2.79
CA THR A 449 24.35 -9.49 3.18
C THR A 449 22.96 -8.92 3.36
N TYR A 450 22.00 -9.42 2.57
CA TYR A 450 20.63 -8.93 2.55
C TYR A 450 19.69 -10.08 2.93
N ASP A 451 18.88 -9.89 3.97
CA ASP A 451 17.99 -10.92 4.50
C ASP A 451 16.57 -10.86 3.88
N VAL A 452 15.75 -11.86 4.24
CA VAL A 452 14.35 -11.95 3.80
C VAL A 452 13.45 -10.82 4.35
N ASN A 453 13.91 -10.09 5.36
CA ASN A 453 13.18 -8.99 5.99
C ASN A 453 13.60 -7.62 5.46
N GLY A 454 14.54 -7.58 4.52
CA GLY A 454 15.06 -6.34 3.96
C GLY A 454 16.17 -5.69 4.80
N LEU A 455 16.77 -6.42 5.75
CA LEU A 455 17.89 -5.93 6.54
C LEU A 455 19.19 -6.05 5.74
N LEU A 456 19.93 -4.95 5.58
CA LEU A 456 21.21 -4.93 4.89
C LEU A 456 22.37 -4.79 5.89
N GLN A 457 23.21 -5.81 5.96
CA GLN A 457 24.51 -5.73 6.62
C GLN A 457 25.60 -5.47 5.58
N VAL A 458 26.44 -4.48 5.82
CA VAL A 458 27.61 -4.17 5.01
C VAL A 458 28.86 -4.36 5.83
N GLU A 459 29.77 -5.19 5.35
CA GLU A 459 31.06 -5.49 5.97
C GLU A 459 32.18 -5.14 5.00
N ALA A 460 33.19 -4.45 5.48
CA ALA A 460 34.39 -4.09 4.72
C ALA A 460 35.61 -4.69 5.40
N THR A 461 36.25 -5.63 4.76
CA THR A 461 37.45 -6.30 5.26
C THR A 461 38.69 -5.81 4.49
N VAL A 462 39.72 -5.43 5.18
CA VAL A 462 41.03 -5.10 4.59
C VAL A 462 41.88 -6.36 4.61
N PRO A 463 42.13 -7.07 3.49
CA PRO A 463 42.76 -8.39 3.47
C PRO A 463 44.18 -8.37 4.07
N LYS A 464 44.93 -7.28 3.88
CA LYS A 464 46.32 -7.13 4.41
C LYS A 464 46.38 -7.15 5.94
N THR A 465 45.38 -6.59 6.60
CA THR A 465 45.37 -6.49 8.10
C THR A 465 44.43 -7.49 8.75
N GLY A 466 43.49 -8.07 7.98
CA GLY A 466 42.42 -8.91 8.47
C GLY A 466 41.35 -8.15 9.27
N GLN A 467 41.44 -6.81 9.36
CA GLN A 467 40.45 -5.99 10.06
C GLN A 467 39.16 -5.88 9.27
N THR A 468 38.03 -6.04 9.94
CA THR A 468 36.69 -5.91 9.38
C THR A 468 35.92 -4.78 10.07
N TYR A 469 35.31 -3.93 9.30
CA TYR A 469 34.42 -2.87 9.74
C TYR A 469 33.02 -3.20 9.22
N ALA A 470 32.00 -2.94 10.02
CA ALA A 470 30.64 -3.31 9.65
C ALA A 470 29.63 -2.22 10.00
N ILE A 471 28.58 -2.12 9.22
CA ILE A 471 27.37 -1.35 9.50
C ILE A 471 26.15 -2.20 9.18
N VAL A 472 25.17 -2.13 10.05
CA VAL A 472 23.82 -2.65 9.76
C VAL A 472 22.95 -1.46 9.40
N ILE A 473 22.41 -1.49 8.21
CA ILE A 473 21.57 -0.41 7.70
C ILE A 473 20.14 -0.69 8.11
N GLU A 474 19.77 -0.07 9.23
CA GLU A 474 18.41 -0.13 9.80
C GLU A 474 17.63 1.15 9.60
N GLY A 475 18.24 2.21 9.12
CA GLY A 475 17.63 3.53 9.13
C GLY A 475 17.85 4.38 7.91
N ASN A 476 16.74 4.76 7.29
CA ASN A 476 16.69 5.86 6.34
C ASN A 476 16.12 7.12 7.01
N PRO A 477 16.46 8.32 6.53
CA PRO A 477 15.85 9.57 6.98
C PRO A 477 14.33 9.50 6.87
N GLY A 478 13.62 9.84 7.94
CA GLY A 478 12.16 9.84 7.96
C GLY A 478 11.51 8.64 8.66
N VAL A 479 12.27 7.67 9.10
CA VAL A 479 11.77 6.55 9.90
C VAL A 479 11.89 6.86 11.38
N LEU A 480 10.93 6.41 12.18
CA LEU A 480 10.96 6.58 13.64
C LEU A 480 12.12 5.78 14.26
N THR A 481 12.84 6.40 15.18
CA THR A 481 13.78 5.70 16.07
C THR A 481 13.01 4.91 17.13
N GLU A 482 13.65 3.99 17.84
CA GLU A 482 13.02 3.26 18.95
C GLU A 482 12.46 4.19 20.02
N GLN A 483 13.15 5.26 20.34
CA GLN A 483 12.68 6.28 21.30
C GLN A 483 11.45 7.03 20.78
N GLU A 484 11.43 7.40 19.50
CA GLU A 484 10.26 8.04 18.87
C GLU A 484 9.07 7.09 18.81
N ILE A 485 9.29 5.80 18.51
CA ILE A 485 8.23 4.80 18.56
C ILE A 485 7.64 4.74 19.98
N GLU A 486 8.45 4.69 21.02
CA GLU A 486 7.98 4.65 22.40
C GLU A 486 7.21 5.92 22.79
N GLN A 487 7.71 7.09 22.41
CA GLN A 487 7.01 8.36 22.65
C GLN A 487 5.65 8.42 21.93
N ARG A 488 5.60 7.98 20.67
CA ARG A 488 4.38 7.94 19.87
C ARG A 488 3.38 6.91 20.40
N LEU A 489 3.86 5.77 20.88
CA LEU A 489 3.01 4.79 21.56
C LEU A 489 2.29 5.40 22.78
N ARG A 490 2.97 6.24 23.56
CA ARG A 490 2.35 6.96 24.68
C ARG A 490 1.29 7.95 24.21
N GLN A 491 1.56 8.74 23.17
CA GLN A 491 0.60 9.69 22.58
C GLN A 491 -0.62 8.98 21.99
N LEU A 492 -0.42 7.84 21.31
CA LEU A 492 -1.51 7.03 20.78
C LEU A 492 -2.34 6.35 21.86
N ALA A 493 -1.74 6.07 23.03
CA ALA A 493 -2.48 5.52 24.16
C ALA A 493 -3.52 6.51 24.72
N GLU A 494 -3.28 7.84 24.59
CA GLU A 494 -4.23 8.89 24.97
C GLU A 494 -5.42 9.00 23.99
N LEU A 495 -5.25 8.50 22.75
CA LEU A 495 -6.29 8.46 21.72
C LEU A 495 -7.13 7.17 21.77
N LYS A 496 -7.22 6.53 22.94
CA LYS A 496 -7.89 5.26 23.12
C LYS A 496 -9.37 5.34 22.75
N VAL A 497 -9.70 4.87 21.56
CA VAL A 497 -11.05 4.51 21.19
C VAL A 497 -11.03 3.02 20.88
N HIS A 498 -11.87 2.26 21.58
CA HIS A 498 -12.10 0.87 21.21
C HIS A 498 -12.90 0.89 19.89
N PRO A 499 -12.31 0.53 18.73
CA PRO A 499 -12.92 0.81 17.42
C PRO A 499 -14.26 0.12 17.22
N ARG A 500 -14.48 -0.98 17.93
CA ARG A 500 -15.54 -1.92 17.66
C ARG A 500 -16.91 -1.48 18.16
N ASP A 501 -17.01 -1.06 19.40
CA ASP A 501 -18.29 -0.71 20.02
C ASP A 501 -18.88 0.60 19.48
N GLN A 502 -18.07 1.40 18.74
CA GLN A 502 -18.47 2.71 18.24
C GLN A 502 -18.50 2.80 16.69
N THR A 503 -17.84 1.88 15.99
CA THR A 503 -17.62 1.98 14.53
C THR A 503 -18.92 1.98 13.74
N GLU A 504 -19.87 1.12 14.07
CA GLU A 504 -21.15 1.01 13.37
C GLU A 504 -22.01 2.27 13.55
N ASN A 505 -22.13 2.75 14.80
CA ASN A 505 -22.90 3.94 15.12
C ASN A 505 -22.28 5.19 14.48
N ARG A 506 -20.97 5.31 14.52
CA ARG A 506 -20.26 6.45 13.93
C ARG A 506 -20.32 6.45 12.42
N ALA A 507 -20.26 5.28 11.79
CA ALA A 507 -20.45 5.16 10.35
C ALA A 507 -21.85 5.61 9.94
N LEU A 508 -22.89 5.22 10.68
CA LEU A 508 -24.26 5.64 10.42
C LEU A 508 -24.45 7.14 10.62
N LEU A 509 -23.90 7.72 11.68
CA LEU A 509 -23.97 9.16 11.93
C LEU A 509 -23.22 9.96 10.85
N ALA A 510 -22.01 9.56 10.49
CA ALA A 510 -21.24 10.23 9.43
C ALA A 510 -21.97 10.19 8.08
N ARG A 511 -22.62 9.05 7.78
CA ARG A 511 -23.45 8.91 6.58
C ARG A 511 -24.69 9.79 6.64
N ALA A 512 -25.35 9.84 7.79
CA ALA A 512 -26.54 10.67 8.01
C ALA A 512 -26.21 12.17 7.93
N GLU A 513 -25.09 12.62 8.51
CA GLU A 513 -24.61 13.98 8.40
C GLU A 513 -24.32 14.39 6.95
N ARG A 514 -23.67 13.51 6.17
CA ARG A 514 -23.42 13.76 4.76
C ARG A 514 -24.72 13.97 3.99
N LEU A 515 -25.73 13.11 4.19
CA LEU A 515 -27.03 13.26 3.55
C LEU A 515 -27.77 14.50 4.02
N PHE A 516 -27.68 14.86 5.32
CA PHE A 516 -28.24 16.11 5.85
C PHE A 516 -27.65 17.34 5.17
N GLU A 517 -26.34 17.38 4.93
CA GLU A 517 -25.69 18.49 4.21
C GLU A 517 -26.15 18.57 2.74
N GLN A 518 -26.50 17.45 2.14
CA GLN A 518 -26.96 17.35 0.76
C GLN A 518 -28.46 17.62 0.59
N SER A 519 -29.27 17.43 1.66
CA SER A 519 -30.72 17.62 1.67
C SER A 519 -31.13 19.08 1.80
N ARG A 520 -32.39 19.41 1.42
CA ARG A 520 -32.96 20.77 1.44
C ARG A 520 -34.29 20.83 2.20
N ALA A 521 -34.59 22.02 2.69
CA ALA A 521 -35.88 22.39 3.29
C ALA A 521 -36.42 21.34 4.29
N ASP A 522 -37.61 20.82 4.05
CA ASP A 522 -38.31 19.92 4.98
C ASP A 522 -37.58 18.59 5.18
N GLU A 523 -36.98 18.05 4.13
CA GLU A 523 -36.19 16.80 4.21
C GLU A 523 -34.97 16.96 5.11
N ARG A 524 -34.25 18.09 5.00
CA ARG A 524 -33.12 18.41 5.86
C ARG A 524 -33.56 18.54 7.32
N ALA A 525 -34.66 19.26 7.57
CA ALA A 525 -35.19 19.44 8.92
C ALA A 525 -35.60 18.10 9.56
N TRP A 526 -36.26 17.27 8.78
CA TRP A 526 -36.70 15.95 9.22
C TRP A 526 -35.50 15.01 9.48
N LEU A 527 -34.51 14.94 8.57
CA LEU A 527 -33.33 14.12 8.75
C LEU A 527 -32.53 14.57 9.99
N GLY A 528 -32.43 15.88 10.23
CA GLY A 528 -31.81 16.41 11.45
C GLY A 528 -32.50 15.94 12.74
N GLN A 529 -33.85 15.82 12.71
CA GLN A 529 -34.59 15.25 13.86
C GLN A 529 -34.27 13.75 14.06
N GLN A 530 -34.10 12.97 12.98
CA GLN A 530 -33.74 11.56 13.07
C GLN A 530 -32.33 11.38 13.64
N ILE A 531 -31.37 12.20 13.20
CA ILE A 531 -29.99 12.20 13.72
C ILE A 531 -30.01 12.49 15.21
N MET A 532 -30.66 13.58 15.64
CA MET A 532 -30.76 13.94 17.07
C MET A 532 -31.45 12.87 17.91
N ALA A 533 -32.49 12.21 17.38
CA ALA A 533 -33.16 11.13 18.07
C ALA A 533 -32.22 9.91 18.27
N PHE A 534 -31.45 9.58 17.25
CA PHE A 534 -30.46 8.50 17.33
C PHE A 534 -29.33 8.83 18.31
N GLU A 535 -28.79 10.05 18.28
CA GLU A 535 -27.77 10.51 19.24
C GLU A 535 -28.25 10.43 20.69
N ARG A 536 -29.50 10.82 20.96
CA ARG A 536 -30.10 10.68 22.30
C ARG A 536 -30.18 9.22 22.73
N LEU A 537 -30.50 8.33 21.82
CA LEU A 537 -30.53 6.90 22.10
C LEU A 537 -29.13 6.35 22.39
N LEU A 538 -28.12 6.77 21.63
CA LEU A 538 -26.72 6.40 21.89
C LEU A 538 -26.25 6.86 23.27
N ALA A 539 -26.66 8.06 23.70
CA ALA A 539 -26.35 8.59 25.04
C ALA A 539 -26.94 7.75 26.17
N THR A 540 -27.99 6.98 25.93
CA THR A 540 -28.58 6.07 26.94
C THR A 540 -27.75 4.82 27.17
N GLN A 541 -26.82 4.45 26.29
CA GLN A 541 -26.00 3.24 26.32
C GLN A 541 -26.81 1.93 26.41
N ASP A 542 -28.09 1.98 26.10
CA ASP A 542 -29.01 0.82 26.16
C ASP A 542 -29.00 0.08 24.80
N GLY A 543 -28.20 -0.98 24.71
CA GLY A 543 -28.05 -1.76 23.48
C GLY A 543 -29.36 -2.35 22.95
N ARG A 544 -30.37 -2.60 23.81
CA ARG A 544 -31.67 -3.12 23.39
C ARG A 544 -32.47 -2.07 22.62
N ARG A 545 -32.27 -0.81 22.91
CA ARG A 545 -32.91 0.33 22.21
C ARG A 545 -32.08 0.81 21.02
N ILE A 546 -30.77 0.73 21.12
CA ILE A 546 -29.85 1.17 20.06
C ILE A 546 -29.94 0.28 18.82
N SER A 547 -29.90 -1.05 18.96
CA SER A 547 -29.87 -1.99 17.82
C SER A 547 -31.10 -1.93 16.89
N PRO A 548 -32.34 -1.74 17.36
CA PRO A 548 -33.47 -1.48 16.46
C PRO A 548 -33.33 -0.14 15.75
N ALA A 549 -32.96 0.93 16.46
CA ALA A 549 -32.81 2.26 15.90
C ALA A 549 -31.69 2.36 14.84
N GLN A 550 -30.60 1.59 15.00
CA GLN A 550 -29.55 1.44 13.98
C GLN A 550 -30.11 0.88 12.67
N ARG A 551 -30.93 -0.17 12.76
CA ARG A 551 -31.54 -0.81 11.58
C ARG A 551 -32.52 0.15 10.88
N GLU A 552 -33.34 0.85 11.65
CA GLU A 552 -34.28 1.84 11.13
C GLU A 552 -33.54 2.99 10.43
N LEU A 553 -32.52 3.56 11.08
CA LEU A 553 -31.73 4.64 10.49
C LEU A 553 -31.00 4.17 9.22
N ARG A 554 -30.43 2.95 9.21
CA ARG A 554 -29.78 2.39 8.02
C ARG A 554 -30.74 2.27 6.86
N THR A 555 -31.92 1.70 7.07
CA THR A 555 -32.97 1.54 6.04
C THR A 555 -33.41 2.90 5.50
N LEU A 556 -33.53 3.89 6.38
CA LEU A 556 -33.86 5.26 6.03
C LEU A 556 -32.81 5.87 5.11
N LEU A 557 -31.54 5.79 5.49
CA LEU A 557 -30.42 6.36 4.70
C LEU A 557 -30.30 5.66 3.33
N ASP A 558 -30.54 4.34 3.27
CA ASP A 558 -30.56 3.59 2.03
C ASP A 558 -31.68 4.08 1.08
N HIS A 559 -32.82 4.46 1.63
CA HIS A 559 -33.94 5.03 0.86
C HIS A 559 -33.58 6.40 0.30
N LEU A 560 -33.10 7.29 1.13
CA LEU A 560 -32.70 8.65 0.73
C LEU A 560 -31.61 8.64 -0.35
N GLU A 561 -30.67 7.73 -0.28
CA GLU A 561 -29.63 7.59 -1.30
C GLU A 561 -30.21 7.07 -2.62
N ARG A 562 -31.15 6.11 -2.59
CA ARG A 562 -31.82 5.61 -3.80
C ARG A 562 -32.70 6.68 -4.45
N ASP A 563 -33.47 7.42 -3.67
CA ASP A 563 -34.34 8.48 -4.18
C ASP A 563 -33.53 9.64 -4.77
N SER A 564 -32.38 9.97 -4.17
CA SER A 564 -31.44 10.96 -4.76
C SER A 564 -30.83 10.49 -6.09
N PHE A 565 -30.80 9.17 -6.35
CA PHE A 565 -30.38 8.59 -7.63
C PHE A 565 -31.50 8.48 -8.67
N LEU A 566 -32.77 8.39 -8.23
CA LEU A 566 -33.91 8.17 -9.11
C LEU A 566 -34.61 9.48 -9.56
N ASP A 567 -34.44 10.59 -8.82
CA ASP A 567 -35.00 11.92 -9.21
C ASP A 567 -34.27 12.61 -10.38
N GLY A 568 -33.39 11.91 -11.08
CA GLY A 568 -32.72 12.31 -12.32
C GLY A 568 -33.39 11.81 -13.61
N GLY A 569 -34.60 11.24 -13.54
CA GLY A 569 -35.40 10.89 -14.73
C GLY A 569 -36.03 12.14 -15.33
N PRO A 570 -36.15 12.21 -16.68
CA PRO A 570 -36.71 13.38 -17.35
C PRO A 570 -38.20 13.56 -17.01
N ARG A 571 -38.55 14.75 -16.51
CA ARG A 571 -39.90 15.31 -16.68
C ARG A 571 -39.95 16.11 -17.96
#